data_18b15185eb47f8a49fb4e35a9517e55b
#
_entry.id   18b15185eb47f8a49fb4e35a9517e55b
#
_cell.length_a   1.000
_cell.length_b   1.000
_cell.length_c   1.000
_cell.angle_alpha   90.00
_cell.angle_beta   90.00
_cell.angle_gamma   90.00
#
_symmetry.space_group_name_H-M   'P 1'
#
loop_
_entity.id
_entity.type
_entity.pdbx_description
1 polymer ?
#
loop_
_entity_poly.entity_id
_entity_poly.type
_entity_poly.pdbx_seq_one_letter_code
_entity_poly.pdbx_strand_id
1 'polypeptide(L)'
;MQIWAGLGNPGGSYALHRHNVGFMAADIIAETHGFSPPKKAFRSELREGRIGRSRILLLKPQVFMNLSGEAVAAALRFYKLDMDALTVFHDELDLMPMKVKVKVGGGTAGHNGLRSIDAHLGADFRRVRIGIGHPGHKDKVTNYVLGNYAKAEMDPLSDLLAAIAAEAHWLADGNDPRFMSEVALRLQDAS
;
A
#
# COMPACT_ATOMS: atom_id res chain seq x y z
N MET A 1 4.02 -5.59 -17.28
CA MET A 1 4.37 -5.96 -15.89
C MET A 1 4.32 -4.74 -15.00
N GLN A 2 3.78 -4.89 -13.83
CA GLN A 2 3.73 -3.84 -12.79
C GLN A 2 4.33 -4.36 -11.48
N ILE A 3 4.86 -3.46 -10.67
CA ILE A 3 5.27 -3.74 -9.30
C ILE A 3 4.34 -2.98 -8.36
N TRP A 4 3.69 -3.70 -7.47
CA TRP A 4 2.86 -3.14 -6.41
C TRP A 4 3.53 -3.40 -5.07
N ALA A 5 3.86 -2.36 -4.34
CA ALA A 5 4.54 -2.45 -3.06
C ALA A 5 3.62 -2.01 -1.93
N GLY A 6 3.35 -2.89 -1.00
CA GLY A 6 2.70 -2.54 0.26
C GLY A 6 3.76 -2.21 1.31
N LEU A 7 3.61 -1.09 2.00
CA LEU A 7 4.59 -0.65 3.00
C LEU A 7 4.17 -1.05 4.42
N GLY A 8 5.17 -1.36 5.23
CA GLY A 8 5.02 -1.72 6.63
C GLY A 8 6.37 -2.05 7.27
N ASN A 9 6.36 -2.30 8.56
CA ASN A 9 7.50 -2.82 9.29
C ASN A 9 7.36 -4.34 9.47
N PRO A 10 8.43 -5.13 9.25
CA PRO A 10 8.37 -6.57 9.40
C PRO A 10 8.30 -6.99 10.87
N GLY A 11 7.68 -8.13 11.12
CA GLY A 11 7.56 -8.73 12.44
C GLY A 11 6.14 -8.67 13.00
N GLY A 12 5.78 -9.70 13.78
CA GLY A 12 4.43 -9.86 14.32
C GLY A 12 3.99 -8.75 15.26
N SER A 13 4.93 -8.10 15.97
CA SER A 13 4.62 -7.00 16.88
C SER A 13 4.15 -5.73 16.17
N TYR A 14 4.39 -5.59 14.86
CA TYR A 14 3.96 -4.46 14.05
C TYR A 14 2.72 -4.74 13.21
N ALA A 15 2.26 -5.98 13.18
CA ALA A 15 1.28 -6.45 12.19
C ALA A 15 -0.03 -5.67 12.18
N LEU A 16 -0.48 -5.15 13.33
CA LEU A 16 -1.73 -4.39 13.46
C LEU A 16 -1.52 -2.87 13.56
N HIS A 17 -0.29 -2.40 13.39
CA HIS A 17 -0.02 -0.95 13.39
C HIS A 17 -0.69 -0.28 12.19
N ARG A 18 -1.16 0.96 12.37
CA ARG A 18 -1.68 1.77 11.26
C ARG A 18 -0.65 1.91 10.15
N HIS A 19 0.63 1.99 10.52
CA HIS A 19 1.75 2.09 9.58
C HIS A 19 1.90 0.84 8.68
N ASN A 20 1.29 -0.27 9.04
CA ASN A 20 1.32 -1.53 8.29
C ASN A 20 0.09 -1.76 7.40
N VAL A 21 -0.76 -0.77 7.21
CA VAL A 21 -1.96 -0.94 6.37
C VAL A 21 -1.60 -1.26 4.92
N GLY A 22 -0.45 -0.80 4.44
CA GLY A 22 0.06 -1.18 3.12
C GLY A 22 0.35 -2.68 3.01
N PHE A 23 0.95 -3.29 4.04
CA PHE A 23 1.13 -4.74 4.12
C PHE A 23 -0.21 -5.48 4.11
N MET A 24 -1.17 -4.98 4.88
CA MET A 24 -2.52 -5.58 4.94
C MET A 24 -3.21 -5.55 3.57
N ALA A 25 -3.11 -4.43 2.85
CA ALA A 25 -3.67 -4.30 1.50
C ALA A 25 -3.00 -5.28 0.53
N ALA A 26 -1.68 -5.41 0.57
CA ALA A 26 -0.95 -6.36 -0.26
C ALA A 26 -1.41 -7.80 0.00
N ASP A 27 -1.55 -8.19 1.26
CA ASP A 27 -1.97 -9.55 1.62
C ASP A 27 -3.38 -9.86 1.09
N ILE A 28 -4.33 -8.97 1.28
CA ILE A 28 -5.72 -9.22 0.84
C ILE A 28 -5.84 -9.21 -0.68
N ILE A 29 -5.08 -8.38 -1.39
CA ILE A 29 -5.02 -8.40 -2.85
C ILE A 29 -4.49 -9.74 -3.34
N ALA A 30 -3.40 -10.23 -2.75
CA ALA A 30 -2.80 -11.50 -3.12
C ALA A 30 -3.77 -12.67 -2.91
N GLU A 31 -4.46 -12.71 -1.78
CA GLU A 31 -5.44 -13.74 -1.47
C GLU A 31 -6.64 -13.68 -2.42
N THR A 32 -7.19 -12.50 -2.63
CA THR A 32 -8.38 -12.30 -3.49
C THR A 32 -8.12 -12.73 -4.93
N HIS A 33 -6.93 -12.47 -5.44
CA HIS A 33 -6.59 -12.72 -6.85
C HIS A 33 -5.74 -13.97 -7.06
N GLY A 34 -5.57 -14.81 -6.05
CA GLY A 34 -4.88 -16.11 -6.19
C GLY A 34 -3.41 -15.99 -6.57
N PHE A 35 -2.69 -15.05 -6.00
CA PHE A 35 -1.26 -14.89 -6.22
C PHE A 35 -0.49 -16.11 -5.70
N SER A 36 0.71 -16.33 -6.24
CA SER A 36 1.60 -17.40 -5.80
C SER A 36 1.89 -17.33 -4.29
N PRO A 37 2.31 -18.44 -3.67
CA PRO A 37 2.84 -18.37 -2.30
C PRO A 37 4.00 -17.39 -2.21
N PRO A 38 4.23 -16.79 -1.03
CA PRO A 38 5.31 -15.83 -0.84
C PRO A 38 6.67 -16.49 -0.99
N LYS A 39 7.61 -15.77 -1.63
CA LYS A 39 9.02 -16.13 -1.69
C LYS A 39 9.87 -14.92 -1.32
N LYS A 40 11.10 -15.16 -0.87
CA LYS A 40 12.05 -14.10 -0.53
C LYS A 40 12.78 -13.62 -1.78
N ALA A 41 12.67 -12.33 -2.08
CA ALA A 41 13.41 -11.68 -3.15
C ALA A 41 13.48 -10.16 -2.87
N PHE A 42 14.55 -9.50 -3.26
CA PHE A 42 14.72 -8.04 -3.11
C PHE A 42 14.47 -7.55 -1.68
N ARG A 43 14.98 -8.27 -0.69
CA ARG A 43 14.76 -7.98 0.74
C ARG A 43 13.26 -7.84 1.08
N SER A 44 12.42 -8.54 0.34
CA SER A 44 10.96 -8.48 0.42
C SER A 44 10.37 -9.88 0.45
N GLU A 45 9.12 -9.92 0.87
CA GLU A 45 8.22 -11.01 0.55
C GLU A 45 7.60 -10.69 -0.81
N LEU A 46 7.82 -11.58 -1.79
CA LEU A 46 7.37 -11.41 -3.18
C LEU A 46 6.32 -12.45 -3.50
N ARG A 47 5.21 -12.00 -4.06
CA ARG A 47 4.18 -12.87 -4.64
C ARG A 47 3.91 -12.43 -6.09
N GLU A 48 3.68 -13.39 -6.96
CA GLU A 48 3.40 -13.13 -8.37
C GLU A 48 1.98 -13.53 -8.72
N GLY A 49 1.34 -12.74 -9.56
CA GLY A 49 -0.01 -13.03 -10.01
C GLY A 49 -0.43 -12.18 -11.19
N ARG A 50 -1.69 -12.35 -11.58
CA ARG A 50 -2.32 -11.56 -12.64
C ARG A 50 -3.60 -10.95 -12.12
N ILE A 51 -3.83 -9.68 -12.50
CA ILE A 51 -5.12 -9.03 -12.32
C ILE A 51 -5.52 -8.53 -13.71
N GLY A 52 -6.61 -9.06 -14.25
CA GLY A 52 -6.96 -8.81 -15.63
C GLY A 52 -5.86 -9.27 -16.59
N ARG A 53 -5.39 -8.37 -17.43
CA ARG A 53 -4.31 -8.62 -18.40
C ARG A 53 -2.92 -8.35 -17.84
N SER A 54 -2.83 -7.74 -16.67
CA SER A 54 -1.56 -7.28 -16.10
C SER A 54 -0.91 -8.37 -15.25
N ARG A 55 0.37 -8.63 -15.51
CA ARG A 55 1.23 -9.38 -14.60
C ARG A 55 1.69 -8.42 -13.50
N ILE A 56 1.51 -8.82 -12.25
CA ILE A 56 1.83 -8.00 -11.09
C ILE A 56 2.77 -8.77 -10.17
N LEU A 57 3.85 -8.09 -9.78
CA LEU A 57 4.73 -8.50 -8.72
C LEU A 57 4.34 -7.70 -7.48
N LEU A 58 3.90 -8.40 -6.46
CA LEU A 58 3.45 -7.79 -5.21
C LEU A 58 4.54 -7.94 -4.17
N LEU A 59 5.06 -6.81 -3.69
CA LEU A 59 6.16 -6.74 -2.74
C LEU A 59 5.67 -6.26 -1.38
N LYS A 60 6.13 -6.93 -0.33
CA LYS A 60 6.11 -6.42 1.04
C LYS A 60 7.57 -6.32 1.50
N PRO A 61 8.21 -5.14 1.47
CA PRO A 61 9.58 -5.00 1.93
C PRO A 61 9.75 -5.51 3.37
N GLN A 62 10.69 -6.41 3.58
CA GLN A 62 10.97 -7.01 4.89
C GLN A 62 12.16 -6.31 5.54
N VAL A 63 12.13 -5.01 5.50
CA VAL A 63 13.09 -4.08 6.12
C VAL A 63 12.30 -3.04 6.89
N PHE A 64 12.93 -2.33 7.82
CA PHE A 64 12.24 -1.23 8.49
C PHE A 64 11.81 -0.15 7.49
N MET A 65 10.75 0.55 7.81
CA MET A 65 10.05 1.48 6.92
C MET A 65 10.99 2.44 6.18
N ASN A 66 11.98 3.00 6.87
CA ASN A 66 12.94 3.95 6.30
C ASN A 66 13.90 3.34 5.26
N LEU A 67 13.89 2.02 5.08
CA LEU A 67 14.70 1.31 4.10
C LEU A 67 13.87 0.76 2.93
N SER A 68 12.57 1.06 2.88
CA SER A 68 11.65 0.53 1.86
C SER A 68 12.12 0.83 0.43
N GLY A 69 12.74 1.98 0.20
CA GLY A 69 13.24 2.39 -1.11
C GLY A 69 14.34 1.49 -1.66
N GLU A 70 15.18 0.92 -0.80
CA GLU A 70 16.23 -0.02 -1.22
C GLU A 70 15.62 -1.28 -1.85
N ALA A 71 14.61 -1.84 -1.21
CA ALA A 71 13.92 -3.05 -1.67
C ALA A 71 13.17 -2.80 -2.99
N VAL A 72 12.38 -1.72 -3.03
CA VAL A 72 11.58 -1.37 -4.21
C VAL A 72 12.47 -1.04 -5.41
N ALA A 73 13.53 -0.26 -5.20
CA ALA A 73 14.47 0.10 -6.26
C ALA A 73 15.20 -1.12 -6.82
N ALA A 74 15.57 -2.08 -5.96
CA ALA A 74 16.22 -3.31 -6.39
C ALA A 74 15.30 -4.13 -7.33
N ALA A 75 14.01 -4.23 -7.02
CA ALA A 75 13.05 -4.92 -7.85
C ALA A 75 12.84 -4.24 -9.21
N LEU A 76 12.65 -2.93 -9.22
CA LEU A 76 12.49 -2.18 -10.48
C LEU A 76 13.72 -2.33 -11.39
N ARG A 77 14.91 -2.23 -10.84
CA ARG A 77 16.16 -2.39 -11.60
C ARG A 77 16.29 -3.80 -12.19
N PHE A 78 16.01 -4.81 -11.40
CA PHE A 78 16.11 -6.20 -11.85
C PHE A 78 15.20 -6.48 -13.06
N TYR A 79 13.95 -5.99 -13.00
CA TYR A 79 13.00 -6.19 -14.09
C TYR A 79 13.08 -5.11 -15.17
N LYS A 80 14.00 -4.16 -15.05
CA LYS A 80 14.19 -3.03 -16.00
C LYS A 80 12.91 -2.25 -16.23
N LEU A 81 12.21 -1.95 -15.16
CA LEU A 81 10.96 -1.20 -15.18
C LEU A 81 11.19 0.25 -14.74
N ASP A 82 10.43 1.16 -15.36
CA ASP A 82 10.39 2.57 -14.97
C ASP A 82 9.41 2.80 -13.81
N MET A 83 9.45 4.01 -13.23
CA MET A 83 8.59 4.38 -12.11
C MET A 83 7.09 4.35 -12.41
N ASP A 84 6.69 4.50 -13.67
CA ASP A 84 5.29 4.39 -14.08
C ASP A 84 4.71 2.98 -13.89
N ALA A 85 5.58 1.97 -13.75
CA ALA A 85 5.18 0.60 -13.42
C ALA A 85 4.99 0.38 -11.91
N LEU A 86 5.33 1.36 -11.06
CA LEU A 86 5.29 1.23 -9.61
C LEU A 86 4.02 1.83 -9.02
N THR A 87 3.31 1.02 -8.20
CA THR A 87 2.23 1.47 -7.32
C THR A 87 2.59 1.13 -5.88
N VAL A 88 2.44 2.11 -4.99
CA VAL A 88 2.76 1.98 -3.56
C VAL A 88 1.49 2.15 -2.74
N PHE A 89 1.21 1.18 -1.85
CA PHE A 89 0.11 1.22 -0.89
C PHE A 89 0.67 1.63 0.46
N HIS A 90 0.12 2.68 1.05
CA HIS A 90 0.63 3.21 2.32
C HIS A 90 -0.45 3.91 3.14
N ASP A 91 -0.17 4.08 4.43
CA ASP A 91 -0.99 4.88 5.34
C ASP A 91 -0.87 6.38 5.06
N GLU A 92 -1.99 7.09 5.17
CA GLU A 92 -2.06 8.53 4.91
C GLU A 92 -2.75 9.28 6.06
N LEU A 93 -2.00 10.16 6.71
CA LEU A 93 -2.50 11.00 7.81
C LEU A 93 -3.51 12.06 7.36
N ASP A 94 -3.38 12.55 6.13
CA ASP A 94 -4.16 13.67 5.60
C ASP A 94 -5.51 13.25 5.04
N LEU A 95 -5.83 11.96 5.08
CA LEU A 95 -7.13 11.42 4.72
C LEU A 95 -7.85 10.88 5.95
N MET A 96 -9.16 11.12 6.01
CA MET A 96 -10.00 10.55 7.05
C MET A 96 -9.88 9.03 7.08
N PRO A 97 -10.03 8.39 8.25
CA PRO A 97 -10.01 6.94 8.33
C PRO A 97 -10.96 6.30 7.32
N MET A 98 -10.52 5.20 6.74
CA MET A 98 -11.31 4.39 5.79
C MET A 98 -11.61 5.11 4.45
N LYS A 99 -10.88 6.17 4.13
CA LYS A 99 -10.89 6.79 2.80
C LYS A 99 -9.69 6.33 1.99
N VAL A 100 -9.85 6.25 0.69
CA VAL A 100 -8.78 5.90 -0.25
C VAL A 100 -8.71 6.94 -1.36
N LYS A 101 -7.51 7.42 -1.63
CA LYS A 101 -7.24 8.30 -2.76
C LYS A 101 -6.00 7.80 -3.51
N VAL A 102 -6.06 7.86 -4.82
CA VAL A 102 -4.93 7.52 -5.69
C VAL A 102 -4.39 8.78 -6.33
N LYS A 103 -3.08 8.92 -6.34
CA LYS A 103 -2.41 9.98 -7.12
C LYS A 103 -1.02 9.55 -7.57
N VAL A 104 -0.51 10.22 -8.59
CA VAL A 104 0.88 10.08 -9.04
C VAL A 104 1.67 11.28 -8.56
N GLY A 105 2.84 11.01 -7.99
CA GLY A 105 3.71 12.08 -7.48
C GLY A 105 3.24 12.68 -6.16
N GLY A 106 3.85 13.79 -5.80
CA GLY A 106 3.56 14.54 -4.58
C GLY A 106 4.62 14.38 -3.50
N GLY A 107 4.39 15.05 -2.37
CA GLY A 107 5.29 15.03 -1.21
C GLY A 107 5.16 13.73 -0.40
N THR A 108 5.97 13.63 0.63
CA THR A 108 6.02 12.44 1.50
C THR A 108 5.22 12.62 2.79
N ALA A 109 4.86 13.84 3.13
CA ALA A 109 4.15 14.22 4.38
C ALA A 109 4.80 13.59 5.64
N GLY A 110 6.12 13.45 5.63
CA GLY A 110 6.88 12.84 6.74
C GLY A 110 6.85 11.32 6.80
N HIS A 111 6.20 10.64 5.85
CA HIS A 111 6.17 9.18 5.80
C HIS A 111 7.54 8.63 5.42
N ASN A 112 8.19 7.89 6.32
CA ASN A 112 9.56 7.42 6.13
C ASN A 112 9.73 6.46 4.97
N GLY A 113 8.73 5.62 4.69
CA GLY A 113 8.75 4.73 3.53
C GLY A 113 8.70 5.48 2.20
N LEU A 114 7.84 6.49 2.10
CA LEU A 114 7.75 7.33 0.91
C LEU A 114 9.03 8.15 0.72
N ARG A 115 9.61 8.67 1.79
CA ARG A 115 10.92 9.36 1.73
C ARG A 115 12.01 8.45 1.18
N SER A 116 12.04 7.21 1.64
CA SER A 116 13.04 6.23 1.19
C SER A 116 12.88 5.92 -0.30
N ILE A 117 11.65 5.72 -0.77
CA ILE A 117 11.38 5.49 -2.19
C ILE A 117 11.74 6.72 -3.02
N ASP A 118 11.33 7.89 -2.59
CA ASP A 118 11.64 9.17 -3.26
C ASP A 118 13.16 9.38 -3.38
N ALA A 119 13.91 9.13 -2.32
CA ALA A 119 15.37 9.26 -2.32
C ALA A 119 16.06 8.32 -3.32
N HIS A 120 15.50 7.13 -3.58
CA HIS A 120 16.09 6.14 -4.48
C HIS A 120 15.61 6.28 -5.93
N LEU A 121 14.36 6.68 -6.13
CA LEU A 121 13.68 6.62 -7.44
C LEU A 121 13.09 7.95 -7.90
N GLY A 122 12.94 8.94 -7.01
CA GLY A 122 12.15 10.14 -7.28
C GLY A 122 10.68 9.97 -6.85
N ALA A 123 9.90 11.03 -7.05
CA ALA A 123 8.54 11.14 -6.49
C ALA A 123 7.43 10.64 -7.43
N ASP A 124 7.70 10.42 -8.71
CA ASP A 124 6.68 10.27 -9.76
C ASP A 124 6.13 8.84 -9.89
N PHE A 125 5.90 8.17 -8.77
CA PHE A 125 5.22 6.87 -8.73
C PHE A 125 3.76 7.03 -8.29
N ARG A 126 2.93 6.04 -8.66
CA ARG A 126 1.52 6.00 -8.25
C ARG A 126 1.40 5.58 -6.79
N ARG A 127 0.52 6.25 -6.05
CA ARG A 127 0.29 6.02 -4.62
C ARG A 127 -1.18 5.74 -4.37
N VAL A 128 -1.44 4.61 -3.76
CA VAL A 128 -2.75 4.29 -3.17
C VAL A 128 -2.68 4.71 -1.71
N ARG A 129 -3.27 5.85 -1.41
CA ARG A 129 -3.24 6.51 -0.10
C ARG A 129 -4.40 6.02 0.72
N ILE A 130 -4.11 5.27 1.79
CA ILE A 130 -5.11 4.67 2.67
C ILE A 130 -5.23 5.52 3.92
N GLY A 131 -6.35 6.20 4.10
CA GLY A 131 -6.57 7.15 5.18
C GLY A 131 -6.57 6.49 6.55
N ILE A 132 -5.82 7.08 7.47
CA ILE A 132 -5.79 6.68 8.88
C ILE A 132 -6.19 7.81 9.82
N GLY A 133 -6.42 9.02 9.28
CA GLY A 133 -6.66 10.21 10.07
C GLY A 133 -5.40 10.76 10.72
N HIS A 134 -5.51 11.93 11.31
CA HIS A 134 -4.40 12.63 11.97
C HIS A 134 -4.67 12.72 13.48
N PRO A 135 -3.65 12.51 14.34
CA PRO A 135 -3.86 12.56 15.80
C PRO A 135 -4.06 13.97 16.36
N GLY A 136 -4.04 14.99 15.50
CA GLY A 136 -4.27 16.40 15.89
C GLY A 136 -3.03 17.22 16.16
N HIS A 137 -1.88 16.60 16.38
CA HIS A 137 -0.61 17.27 16.61
C HIS A 137 0.56 16.47 16.05
N LYS A 138 1.53 17.16 15.43
CA LYS A 138 2.67 16.51 14.79
C LYS A 138 3.52 15.65 15.76
N ASP A 139 3.60 16.04 17.04
CA ASP A 139 4.38 15.32 18.05
C ASP A 139 3.75 13.98 18.44
N LYS A 140 2.47 13.75 18.08
CA LYS A 140 1.75 12.50 18.32
C LYS A 140 1.82 11.54 17.13
N VAL A 141 2.34 11.97 15.97
CA VAL A 141 2.28 11.21 14.73
C VAL A 141 3.01 9.86 14.84
N THR A 142 4.24 9.86 15.35
CA THR A 142 5.04 8.63 15.48
C THR A 142 4.32 7.57 16.32
N ASN A 143 3.82 7.93 17.48
CA ASN A 143 3.09 7.00 18.35
C ASN A 143 1.75 6.57 17.73
N TYR A 144 1.11 7.45 16.97
CA TYR A 144 -0.15 7.15 16.32
C TYR A 144 0.02 6.12 15.19
N VAL A 145 0.96 6.32 14.28
CA VAL A 145 1.20 5.39 13.16
C VAL A 145 1.76 4.05 13.64
N LEU A 146 2.54 4.04 14.72
CA LEU A 146 3.04 2.84 15.38
C LEU A 146 2.06 2.28 16.42
N GLY A 147 0.86 2.82 16.51
CA GLY A 147 -0.22 2.30 17.32
C GLY A 147 -1.07 1.31 16.54
N ASN A 148 -1.64 0.33 17.27
CA ASN A 148 -2.55 -0.63 16.68
C ASN A 148 -3.88 0.03 16.30
N TYR A 149 -4.52 -0.50 15.25
CA TYR A 149 -5.93 -0.24 15.04
C TYR A 149 -6.73 -0.69 16.26
N ALA A 150 -7.67 0.14 16.70
CA ALA A 150 -8.57 -0.20 17.78
C ALA A 150 -9.54 -1.31 17.34
N LYS A 151 -10.04 -2.08 18.31
CA LYS A 151 -11.00 -3.16 18.03
C LYS A 151 -12.20 -2.68 17.24
N ALA A 152 -12.71 -1.48 17.54
CA ALA A 152 -13.85 -0.89 16.83
C ALA A 152 -13.54 -0.49 15.38
N GLU A 153 -12.26 -0.36 15.02
CA GLU A 153 -11.80 -0.03 13.67
C GLU A 153 -11.63 -1.27 12.77
N MET A 154 -11.61 -2.48 13.35
CA MET A 154 -11.23 -3.69 12.62
C MET A 154 -12.25 -4.07 11.54
N ASP A 155 -13.56 -4.00 11.83
CA ASP A 155 -14.58 -4.30 10.83
C ASP A 155 -14.61 -3.29 9.67
N PRO A 156 -14.61 -1.96 9.92
CA PRO A 156 -14.46 -0.98 8.85
C PRO A 156 -13.16 -1.15 8.04
N LEU A 157 -12.05 -1.48 8.69
CA LEU A 157 -10.78 -1.75 8.01
C LEU A 157 -10.88 -2.97 7.10
N SER A 158 -11.46 -4.05 7.59
CA SER A 158 -11.67 -5.26 6.81
C SER A 158 -12.53 -4.98 5.56
N ASP A 159 -13.60 -4.21 5.70
CA ASP A 159 -14.45 -3.80 4.58
C ASP A 159 -13.68 -2.97 3.56
N LEU A 160 -12.85 -2.03 4.02
CA LEU A 160 -12.02 -1.21 3.15
C LEU A 160 -11.01 -2.05 2.36
N LEU A 161 -10.28 -2.93 3.05
CA LEU A 161 -9.28 -3.79 2.40
C LEU A 161 -9.93 -4.74 1.39
N ALA A 162 -11.09 -5.30 1.71
CA ALA A 162 -11.85 -6.14 0.80
C ALA A 162 -12.32 -5.35 -0.44
N ALA A 163 -12.75 -4.11 -0.27
CA ALA A 163 -13.14 -3.23 -1.37
C ALA A 163 -11.94 -2.89 -2.27
N ILE A 164 -10.80 -2.56 -1.69
CA ILE A 164 -9.56 -2.30 -2.44
C ILE A 164 -9.19 -3.52 -3.29
N ALA A 165 -9.20 -4.71 -2.70
CA ALA A 165 -8.84 -5.95 -3.39
C ALA A 165 -9.83 -6.29 -4.50
N ALA A 166 -11.13 -6.14 -4.25
CA ALA A 166 -12.16 -6.42 -5.24
C ALA A 166 -12.08 -5.51 -6.48
N GLU A 167 -11.73 -4.24 -6.27
CA GLU A 167 -11.65 -3.24 -7.35
C GLU A 167 -10.24 -3.04 -7.92
N ALA A 168 -9.27 -3.84 -7.49
CA ALA A 168 -7.87 -3.73 -7.88
C ALA A 168 -7.66 -3.84 -9.40
N HIS A 169 -8.58 -4.46 -10.14
CA HIS A 169 -8.50 -4.54 -11.60
C HIS A 169 -8.52 -3.16 -12.28
N TRP A 170 -9.24 -2.18 -11.71
CA TRP A 170 -9.21 -0.80 -12.22
C TRP A 170 -7.83 -0.17 -12.09
N LEU A 171 -7.13 -0.41 -10.97
CA LEU A 171 -5.74 0.01 -10.82
C LEU A 171 -4.83 -0.66 -11.84
N ALA A 172 -4.99 -1.96 -12.03
CA ALA A 172 -4.19 -2.71 -12.99
C ALA A 172 -4.39 -2.20 -14.43
N ASP A 173 -5.59 -1.73 -14.76
CA ASP A 173 -5.94 -1.16 -16.06
C ASP A 173 -5.57 0.34 -16.17
N GLY A 174 -5.05 0.97 -15.10
CA GLY A 174 -4.69 2.37 -15.09
C GLY A 174 -5.89 3.32 -14.97
N ASN A 175 -7.05 2.82 -14.54
CA ASN A 175 -8.25 3.64 -14.37
C ASN A 175 -8.44 4.03 -12.89
N ASP A 176 -7.59 4.91 -12.41
CA ASP A 176 -7.58 5.36 -11.02
C ASP A 176 -8.90 6.02 -10.58
N PRO A 177 -9.53 6.89 -11.39
CA PRO A 177 -10.83 7.46 -11.01
C PRO A 177 -11.92 6.41 -10.79
N ARG A 178 -11.96 5.39 -11.65
CA ARG A 178 -12.94 4.30 -11.52
C ARG A 178 -12.66 3.46 -10.27
N PHE A 179 -11.40 3.15 -9.99
CA PHE A 179 -11.02 2.47 -8.77
C PHE A 179 -11.55 3.23 -7.53
N MET A 180 -11.29 4.53 -7.45
CA MET A 180 -11.74 5.34 -6.31
C MET A 180 -13.26 5.36 -6.15
N SER A 181 -13.99 5.53 -7.24
CA SER A 181 -15.47 5.57 -7.18
C SER A 181 -16.08 4.22 -6.83
N GLU A 182 -15.56 3.12 -7.38
CA GLU A 182 -16.11 1.78 -7.08
C GLU A 182 -15.79 1.33 -5.65
N VAL A 183 -14.60 1.65 -5.14
CA VAL A 183 -14.26 1.40 -3.72
C VAL A 183 -15.25 2.17 -2.81
N ALA A 184 -15.49 3.44 -3.10
CA ALA A 184 -16.41 4.26 -2.32
C ALA A 184 -17.86 3.69 -2.34
N LEU A 185 -18.32 3.22 -3.50
CA LEU A 185 -19.64 2.58 -3.62
C LEU A 185 -19.74 1.30 -2.78
N ARG A 186 -18.75 0.44 -2.81
CA ARG A 186 -18.73 -0.77 -1.97
C ARG A 186 -18.82 -0.46 -0.49
N LEU A 187 -18.15 0.60 -0.04
CA LEU A 187 -18.17 1.00 1.37
C LEU A 187 -19.52 1.58 1.78
N GLN A 188 -20.24 2.23 0.87
CA GLN A 188 -21.62 2.67 1.13
C GLN A 188 -22.57 1.48 1.29
N ASP A 189 -22.41 0.45 0.45
CA ASP A 189 -23.24 -0.75 0.50
C ASP A 189 -22.98 -1.61 1.74
N ALA A 190 -21.77 -1.52 2.31
CA ALA A 190 -21.37 -2.26 3.50
C ALA A 190 -21.82 -1.59 4.82
N SER A 191 -22.23 -0.32 4.79
CA SER A 191 -22.62 0.46 5.97
C SER A 191 -24.10 0.36 6.31
#